data_4492222b7fc819fc71ffda3917d82ce1
#
_entry.id   4492222b7fc819fc71ffda3917d82ce1
#
_cell.length_a   1.000
_cell.length_b   1.000
_cell.length_c   1.000
_cell.angle_alpha   90.00
_cell.angle_beta   90.00
_cell.angle_gamma   90.00
#
_symmetry.space_group_name_H-M   'P 1'
#
loop_
_entity.id
_entity.type
_entity.pdbx_description
1 polymer ?
#
loop_
_entity_poly.entity_id
_entity_poly.type
_entity_poly.pdbx_seq_one_letter_code
_entity_poly.pdbx_strand_id
1 'polypeptide(L)' 'MNSMNDKIKGNWNELKGKLKQEYANLTDNDLLYVGGKEDELHGRLQKGLGKTKDEVNTILERLTSKENAKA' A
#
# COMPACT_ATOMS: atom_id res chain seq x y z
N MET A 1 -5.31 12.17 -12.42
CA MET A 1 -4.39 12.26 -11.58
C MET A 1 -4.60 11.40 -10.43
N ASN A 2 -3.65 10.96 -9.95
CA ASN A 2 -3.81 9.92 -9.02
C ASN A 2 -3.09 10.27 -7.76
N SER A 3 -3.78 10.96 -6.87
CA SER A 3 -3.13 11.37 -5.66
C SER A 3 -2.75 10.19 -4.78
N MET A 4 -3.42 9.05 -4.94
CA MET A 4 -3.01 7.85 -4.21
C MET A 4 -1.63 7.39 -4.65
N ASN A 5 -1.36 7.40 -5.96
CA ASN A 5 -0.04 7.02 -6.44
C ASN A 5 1.01 7.99 -5.95
N ASP A 6 0.70 9.27 -5.89
CA ASP A 6 1.63 10.26 -5.35
C ASP A 6 1.93 10.00 -3.90
N LYS A 7 0.93 9.67 -3.12
CA LYS A 7 1.12 9.35 -1.71
C LYS A 7 1.98 8.12 -1.53
N ILE A 8 1.75 7.11 -2.35
CA ILE A 8 2.56 5.90 -2.30
C ILE A 8 4.01 6.23 -2.60
N LYS A 9 4.24 6.99 -3.66
CA LYS A 9 5.59 7.33 -4.05
C LYS A 9 6.34 8.08 -2.96
N GLY A 10 5.66 9.01 -2.32
CA GLY A 10 6.31 9.84 -1.34
C GLY A 10 6.50 9.17 0.01
N ASN A 11 5.69 8.16 0.31
CA ASN A 11 5.70 7.57 1.65
C ASN A 11 5.82 6.05 1.65
N TRP A 12 6.38 5.49 0.61
CA TRP A 12 6.38 4.03 0.49
C TRP A 12 7.11 3.34 1.63
N ASN A 13 8.23 3.88 2.08
CA ASN A 13 8.96 3.25 3.16
C ASN A 13 8.12 3.14 4.42
N GLU A 14 7.38 4.19 4.71
CA GLU A 14 6.52 4.20 5.87
C GLU A 14 5.36 3.25 5.70
N LEU A 15 4.73 3.30 4.53
CA LEU A 15 3.62 2.40 4.22
C LEU A 15 4.04 0.94 4.30
N LYS A 16 5.21 0.65 3.77
CA LYS A 16 5.73 -0.69 3.79
C LYS A 16 5.83 -1.22 5.21
N GLY A 17 6.35 -0.41 6.10
CA GLY A 17 6.45 -0.81 7.49
C GLY A 17 5.10 -1.06 8.13
N LYS A 18 4.14 -0.18 7.84
CA LYS A 18 2.80 -0.36 8.39
C LYS A 18 2.12 -1.60 7.85
N LEU A 19 2.29 -1.85 6.57
CA LEU A 19 1.71 -3.05 5.97
C LEU A 19 2.28 -4.31 6.58
N LYS A 20 3.57 -4.33 6.81
CA LYS A 20 4.18 -5.51 7.42
C LYS A 20 3.71 -5.72 8.85
N GLN A 21 3.45 -4.64 9.56
CA GLN A 21 2.94 -4.75 10.92
C GLN A 21 1.52 -5.27 10.96
N GLU A 22 0.69 -4.82 10.05
CA GLU A 22 -0.71 -5.24 10.05
C GLU A 22 -0.93 -6.59 9.39
N TYR A 23 -0.11 -6.90 8.42
CA TYR A 23 -0.26 -8.12 7.64
C TYR A 23 1.06 -8.86 7.63
N ALA A 24 1.31 -9.58 8.68
CA ALA A 24 2.62 -10.18 8.91
C ALA A 24 3.03 -11.18 7.83
N ASN A 25 2.06 -11.71 7.10
CA ASN A 25 2.39 -12.67 6.05
C ASN A 25 2.86 -12.02 4.75
N LEU A 26 2.88 -10.70 4.68
CA LEU A 26 3.44 -10.03 3.51
C LEU A 26 4.96 -10.15 3.53
N THR A 27 5.53 -10.46 2.38
CA THR A 27 6.98 -10.58 2.28
C THR A 27 7.55 -9.32 1.63
N ASP A 28 8.85 -9.19 1.69
CA ASP A 28 9.51 -8.08 1.01
C ASP A 28 9.22 -8.11 -0.49
N ASN A 29 9.09 -9.30 -1.05
CA ASN A 29 8.78 -9.43 -2.45
C ASN A 29 7.40 -8.88 -2.78
N ASP A 30 6.44 -9.14 -1.90
CA ASP A 30 5.10 -8.61 -2.08
C ASP A 30 5.08 -7.09 -2.00
N LEU A 31 6.02 -6.52 -1.29
CA LEU A 31 6.08 -5.08 -1.07
C LEU A 31 7.09 -4.38 -1.96
N LEU A 32 7.60 -5.08 -2.94
CA LEU A 32 8.56 -4.48 -3.86
C LEU A 32 7.86 -3.45 -4.73
N TYR A 33 8.36 -2.24 -4.68
CA TYR A 33 7.75 -1.15 -5.41
C TYR A 33 8.80 -0.45 -6.26
N VAL A 34 8.51 -0.33 -7.53
CA VAL A 34 9.37 0.42 -8.45
C VAL A 34 8.56 1.61 -8.94
N GLY A 35 9.14 2.77 -8.86
CA GLY A 35 8.45 3.98 -9.25
C GLY A 35 7.87 3.86 -10.65
N GLY A 36 6.62 4.25 -10.80
CA GLY A 36 5.94 4.14 -12.07
C GLY A 36 5.26 2.81 -12.30
N LYS A 37 5.41 1.86 -11.38
CA LYS A 37 4.82 0.54 -11.57
C LYS A 37 3.80 0.24 -10.48
N GLU A 38 2.91 1.18 -10.26
CA GLU A 38 1.89 1.03 -9.23
C GLU A 38 0.95 -0.13 -9.50
N ASP A 39 0.67 -0.41 -10.77
CA ASP A 39 -0.22 -1.52 -11.09
C ASP A 39 0.37 -2.84 -10.62
N GLU A 40 1.67 -3.01 -10.79
CA GLU A 40 2.32 -4.23 -10.34
C GLU A 40 2.28 -4.35 -8.82
N LEU A 41 2.50 -3.25 -8.15
CA LEU A 41 2.43 -3.24 -6.69
C LEU A 41 1.03 -3.63 -6.24
N HIS A 42 0.00 -3.04 -6.84
CA HIS A 42 -1.37 -3.39 -6.49
C HIS A 42 -1.64 -4.87 -6.71
N GLY A 43 -1.16 -5.41 -7.82
CA GLY A 43 -1.36 -6.82 -8.10
C GLY A 43 -0.72 -7.72 -7.07
N ARG A 44 0.49 -7.37 -6.66
CA ARG A 44 1.17 -8.16 -5.63
C ARG A 44 0.45 -8.09 -4.30
N LEU A 45 -0.04 -6.90 -3.95
CA LEU A 45 -0.77 -6.75 -2.70
C LEU A 45 -2.08 -7.52 -2.72
N GLN A 46 -2.79 -7.49 -3.84
CA GLN A 46 -4.01 -8.27 -3.97
C GLN A 46 -3.74 -9.75 -3.72
N LYS A 47 -2.67 -10.23 -4.29
CA LYS A 47 -2.33 -11.63 -4.15
C LYS A 47 -1.85 -11.95 -2.75
N GLY A 48 -0.96 -11.13 -2.22
CA GLY A 48 -0.40 -11.38 -0.90
C GLY A 48 -1.41 -11.27 0.20
N LEU A 49 -2.38 -10.38 0.06
CA LEU A 49 -3.41 -10.18 1.07
C LEU A 49 -4.66 -11.02 0.80
N GLY A 50 -4.81 -11.54 -0.40
CA GLY A 50 -6.04 -12.25 -0.76
C GLY A 50 -7.24 -11.33 -0.82
N LYS A 51 -7.04 -10.11 -1.30
CA LYS A 51 -8.09 -9.11 -1.33
C LYS A 51 -8.27 -8.55 -2.72
N THR A 52 -9.42 -7.90 -2.92
CA THR A 52 -9.70 -7.26 -4.20
C THR A 52 -8.93 -5.96 -4.32
N LYS A 53 -8.91 -5.42 -5.55
CA LYS A 53 -8.26 -4.15 -5.79
C LYS A 53 -8.86 -3.04 -4.94
N ASP A 54 -10.19 -3.01 -4.85
CA ASP A 54 -10.85 -1.99 -4.06
C ASP A 54 -10.49 -2.10 -2.59
N GLU A 55 -10.40 -3.31 -2.08
CA GLU A 55 -10.01 -3.51 -0.70
C GLU A 55 -8.59 -3.05 -0.45
N VAL A 56 -7.70 -3.35 -1.40
CA VAL A 56 -6.32 -2.89 -1.27
C VAL A 56 -6.25 -1.37 -1.28
N ASN A 57 -7.00 -0.74 -2.17
CA ASN A 57 -7.04 0.71 -2.21
C ASN A 57 -7.52 1.30 -0.88
N THR A 58 -8.54 0.69 -0.31
CA THR A 58 -9.07 1.16 0.97
C THR A 58 -8.01 1.06 2.06
N ILE A 59 -7.28 -0.04 2.08
CA ILE A 59 -6.21 -0.21 3.05
C ILE A 59 -5.13 0.85 2.87
N LEU A 60 -4.73 1.08 1.64
CA LEU A 60 -3.70 2.07 1.38
C LEU A 60 -4.14 3.47 1.75
N GLU A 61 -5.40 3.79 1.47
CA GLU A 61 -5.94 5.09 1.85
C GLU A 61 -5.95 5.26 3.35
N ARG A 62 -6.36 4.24 4.06
CA ARG A 62 -6.42 4.30 5.51
C ARG A 62 -5.04 4.54 6.09
N LEU A 63 -4.04 3.87 5.55
CA LEU A 63 -2.70 4.00 6.09
C LEU A 63 -2.04 5.34 5.72
N THR A 64 -2.36 5.87 4.55
CA THR A 64 -1.79 7.14 4.14
C THR A 64 -2.51 8.33 4.76
N SER A 65 -3.71 8.13 5.28
CA SER A 65 -4.50 9.20 5.85
C SER A 65 -4.48 9.19 7.36
N LYS A 66 -3.49 8.60 7.94
CA LYS A 66 -3.49 8.44 9.38
C LYS A 66 -3.46 9.76 10.12
N GLU A 67 -2.88 10.78 9.52
CA GLU A 67 -2.90 12.08 10.18
C GLU A 67 -4.31 12.60 10.29
N ASN A 68 -5.09 12.40 9.25
CA ASN A 68 -6.48 12.81 9.31
C ASN A 68 -7.22 12.04 10.35
N ALA A 69 -6.92 10.77 10.47
CA ALA A 69 -7.62 9.94 11.42
C ALA A 69 -7.39 10.41 12.82
N LYS A 70 -6.23 10.98 13.09
CA LYS A 70 -6.01 11.36 14.44
C LYS A 70 -6.53 12.73 14.75
N ALA A 71 -6.93 13.47 13.80
CA ALA A 71 -7.42 14.80 14.04
C ALA A 71 -8.71 14.81 14.88
#